data_bf94ac831c63e3abfa0179c8c4f98b1c
#
_entry.id   bf94ac831c63e3abfa0179c8c4f98b1c
#
_cell.length_a   1.000
_cell.length_b   1.000
_cell.length_c   1.000
_cell.angle_alpha   90.00
_cell.angle_beta   90.00
_cell.angle_gamma   90.00
#
_symmetry.space_group_name_H-M   'P 1'
#
loop_
_entity.id
_entity.type
_entity.pdbx_description
1 polymer ?
#
loop_
_entity_poly.entity_id
_entity_poly.type
_entity_poly.pdbx_seq_one_letter_code
_entity_poly.pdbx_strand_id
1 'polypeptide(L)'
;MKRIISYISLFLFLSACAETQGVADALARQSAKTAVNTALSSRFPNVPAGLVTPFTDCVIENASAAEIISLSTAAVAGLEDEVVRLTGEVLSRAPTQTCVARASVDALTNP
;
A
#
# COMPACT_ATOMS: atom_id res chain seq x y z
N MET A 1 -9.09 -11.94 45.69
CA MET A 1 -9.90 -11.11 44.80
C MET A 1 -9.13 -9.91 44.22
N LYS A 2 -8.40 -9.13 44.98
CA LYS A 2 -7.62 -7.99 44.45
C LYS A 2 -6.56 -8.36 43.40
N ARG A 3 -5.94 -9.53 43.49
CA ARG A 3 -4.93 -10.00 42.52
C ARG A 3 -5.53 -10.45 41.19
N ILE A 4 -6.75 -10.96 41.19
CA ILE A 4 -7.47 -11.42 39.99
C ILE A 4 -7.95 -10.22 39.17
N ILE A 5 -8.42 -9.17 39.82
CA ILE A 5 -8.86 -7.94 39.19
C ILE A 5 -7.69 -7.23 38.47
N SER A 6 -6.47 -7.31 39.08
CA SER A 6 -5.28 -6.72 38.48
C SER A 6 -4.87 -7.43 37.18
N TYR A 7 -5.02 -8.76 37.12
CA TYR A 7 -4.70 -9.53 35.89
C TYR A 7 -5.72 -9.32 34.78
N ILE A 8 -7.01 -9.14 35.11
CA ILE A 8 -8.06 -8.87 34.13
C ILE A 8 -7.86 -7.49 33.52
N SER A 9 -7.43 -6.49 34.30
CA SER A 9 -7.16 -5.15 33.80
C SER A 9 -5.95 -5.12 32.83
N LEU A 10 -4.95 -5.97 33.07
CA LEU A 10 -3.76 -6.06 32.23
C LEU A 10 -4.07 -6.72 30.87
N PHE A 11 -4.98 -7.70 30.83
CA PHE A 11 -5.39 -8.37 29.60
C PHE A 11 -6.22 -7.45 28.67
N LEU A 12 -6.99 -6.53 29.21
CA LEU A 12 -7.78 -5.57 28.43
C LEU A 12 -6.90 -4.55 27.68
N PHE A 13 -5.73 -4.21 28.21
CA PHE A 13 -4.81 -3.29 27.56
C PHE A 13 -4.10 -3.90 26.34
N LEU A 14 -3.91 -5.22 26.31
CA LEU A 14 -3.26 -5.89 25.15
C LEU A 14 -4.18 -5.95 23.92
N SER A 15 -5.50 -6.00 24.11
CA SER A 15 -6.46 -6.02 23.01
C SER A 15 -6.52 -4.67 22.26
N ALA A 16 -6.35 -3.56 22.95
CA ALA A 16 -6.39 -2.22 22.36
C ALA A 16 -5.21 -1.95 21.41
N CYS A 17 -4.02 -2.53 21.67
CA CYS A 17 -2.85 -2.38 20.80
C CYS A 17 -3.01 -3.08 19.46
N ALA A 18 -3.69 -4.23 19.38
CA ALA A 18 -3.91 -4.98 18.15
C ALA A 18 -4.86 -4.25 17.19
N GLU A 19 -5.93 -3.64 17.71
CA GLU A 19 -6.87 -2.83 16.91
C GLU A 19 -6.22 -1.57 16.34
N THR A 20 -5.35 -0.91 17.10
CA THR A 20 -4.63 0.28 16.66
C THR A 20 -3.66 -0.03 15.52
N GLN A 21 -2.99 -1.18 15.53
CA GLN A 21 -2.11 -1.61 14.46
C GLN A 21 -2.87 -1.86 13.15
N GLY A 22 -4.03 -2.49 13.19
CA GLY A 22 -4.86 -2.72 12.01
C GLY A 22 -5.31 -1.43 11.34
N VAL A 23 -5.69 -0.41 12.13
CA VAL A 23 -6.08 0.92 11.62
C VAL A 23 -4.87 1.64 11.01
N ALA A 24 -3.70 1.58 11.66
CA ALA A 24 -2.47 2.19 11.17
C ALA A 24 -2.04 1.57 9.83
N ASP A 25 -2.12 0.24 9.68
CA ASP A 25 -1.81 -0.46 8.44
C ASP A 25 -2.79 -0.08 7.32
N ALA A 26 -4.07 0.04 7.61
CA ALA A 26 -5.09 0.46 6.64
C ALA A 26 -4.84 1.88 6.15
N LEU A 27 -4.51 2.81 7.05
CA LEU A 27 -4.18 4.20 6.71
C LEU A 27 -2.88 4.30 5.89
N ALA A 28 -1.85 3.53 6.26
CA ALA A 28 -0.59 3.49 5.51
C ALA A 28 -0.82 2.97 4.08
N ARG A 29 -1.61 1.92 3.91
CA ARG A 29 -1.97 1.40 2.58
C ARG A 29 -2.75 2.41 1.76
N GLN A 30 -3.72 3.09 2.35
CA GLN A 30 -4.51 4.10 1.64
C GLN A 30 -3.64 5.28 1.20
N SER A 31 -2.76 5.77 2.06
CA SER A 31 -1.81 6.82 1.74
C SER A 31 -0.82 6.38 0.65
N ALA A 32 -0.29 5.16 0.74
CA ALA A 32 0.58 4.58 -0.27
C ALA A 32 -0.13 4.43 -1.62
N LYS A 33 -1.37 3.97 -1.65
CA LYS A 33 -2.18 3.86 -2.87
C LYS A 33 -2.34 5.21 -3.56
N THR A 34 -2.67 6.24 -2.81
CA THR A 34 -2.82 7.60 -3.36
C THR A 34 -1.50 8.09 -3.95
N ALA A 35 -0.38 7.89 -3.25
CA ALA A 35 0.92 8.29 -3.72
C ALA A 35 1.34 7.55 -5.00
N VAL A 36 1.17 6.24 -5.04
CA VAL A 36 1.48 5.41 -6.22
C VAL A 36 0.59 5.79 -7.40
N ASN A 37 -0.70 5.99 -7.18
CA ASN A 37 -1.64 6.42 -8.22
C ASN A 37 -1.20 7.75 -8.83
N THR A 38 -0.85 8.72 -8.02
CA THR A 38 -0.33 10.02 -8.48
C THR A 38 0.98 9.85 -9.25
N ALA A 39 1.91 9.04 -8.75
CA ALA A 39 3.18 8.77 -9.41
C ALA A 39 2.98 8.12 -10.79
N LEU A 40 2.13 7.10 -10.88
CA LEU A 40 1.81 6.42 -12.13
C LEU A 40 1.18 7.37 -13.15
N SER A 41 0.27 8.23 -12.72
CA SER A 41 -0.40 9.19 -13.60
C SER A 41 0.54 10.26 -14.14
N SER A 42 1.48 10.74 -13.34
CA SER A 42 2.30 11.91 -13.65
C SER A 42 3.72 11.59 -14.14
N ARG A 43 4.29 10.45 -13.71
CA ARG A 43 5.70 10.13 -13.93
C ARG A 43 5.93 8.86 -14.79
N PHE A 44 4.88 8.12 -15.09
CA PHE A 44 4.93 6.93 -15.93
C PHE A 44 4.00 7.12 -17.15
N PRO A 45 4.43 7.86 -18.16
CA PRO A 45 3.57 8.26 -19.28
C PRO A 45 3.12 7.08 -20.15
N ASN A 46 3.78 5.94 -20.06
CA ASN A 46 3.43 4.73 -20.82
C ASN A 46 2.25 3.96 -20.19
N VAL A 47 1.82 4.33 -19.00
CA VAL A 47 0.66 3.71 -18.34
C VAL A 47 -0.62 4.42 -18.83
N PRO A 48 -1.51 3.72 -19.54
CA PRO A 48 -2.77 4.31 -19.98
C PRO A 48 -3.63 4.74 -18.77
N ALA A 49 -4.35 5.84 -18.93
CA ALA A 49 -5.17 6.42 -17.85
C ALA A 49 -6.14 5.41 -17.23
N GLY A 50 -6.75 4.55 -18.03
CA GLY A 50 -7.66 3.50 -17.56
C GLY A 50 -6.99 2.36 -16.78
N LEU A 51 -5.67 2.26 -16.83
CA LEU A 51 -4.88 1.22 -16.14
C LEU A 51 -4.17 1.72 -14.89
N VAL A 52 -4.21 3.02 -14.59
CA VAL A 52 -3.52 3.60 -13.43
C VAL A 52 -4.01 2.95 -12.12
N THR A 53 -5.31 2.84 -11.92
CA THR A 53 -5.87 2.23 -10.70
C THR A 53 -5.55 0.73 -10.60
N PRO A 54 -5.76 -0.11 -11.62
CA PRO A 54 -5.34 -1.51 -11.57
C PRO A 54 -3.84 -1.68 -11.33
N PHE A 55 -2.99 -0.87 -11.93
CA PHE A 55 -1.55 -0.94 -11.73
C PHE A 55 -1.15 -0.51 -10.33
N THR A 56 -1.81 0.52 -9.78
CA THR A 56 -1.65 0.91 -8.38
C THR A 56 -1.92 -0.27 -7.45
N ASP A 57 -3.03 -0.97 -7.65
CA ASP A 57 -3.37 -2.15 -6.86
C ASP A 57 -2.29 -3.23 -6.97
N CYS A 58 -1.77 -3.49 -8.17
CA CYS A 58 -0.68 -4.43 -8.37
C CYS A 58 0.59 -4.05 -7.59
N VAL A 59 0.96 -2.78 -7.57
CA VAL A 59 2.11 -2.27 -6.81
C VAL A 59 1.89 -2.49 -5.31
N ILE A 60 0.73 -2.10 -4.79
CA ILE A 60 0.42 -2.20 -3.36
C ILE A 60 0.36 -3.67 -2.90
N GLU A 61 -0.21 -4.56 -3.69
CA GLU A 61 -0.28 -5.99 -3.38
C GLU A 61 1.09 -6.66 -3.34
N ASN A 62 2.04 -6.18 -4.14
CA ASN A 62 3.38 -6.76 -4.24
C ASN A 62 4.45 -6.00 -3.47
N ALA A 63 4.10 -4.91 -2.82
CA ALA A 63 4.98 -4.18 -1.91
C ALA A 63 5.00 -4.86 -0.53
N SER A 64 6.17 -4.88 0.10
CA SER A 64 6.30 -5.33 1.49
C SER A 64 5.66 -4.33 2.46
N ALA A 65 5.39 -4.77 3.69
CA ALA A 65 4.89 -3.89 4.75
C ALA A 65 5.83 -2.69 4.99
N ALA A 66 7.14 -2.92 4.98
CA ALA A 66 8.14 -1.86 5.12
C ALA A 66 8.10 -0.87 3.96
N GLU A 67 7.90 -1.34 2.75
CA GLU A 67 7.77 -0.49 1.55
C GLU A 67 6.48 0.32 1.55
N ILE A 68 5.38 -0.25 2.02
CA ILE A 68 4.12 0.48 2.21
C ILE A 68 4.32 1.65 3.19
N ILE A 69 5.00 1.41 4.30
CA ILE A 69 5.34 2.46 5.28
C ILE A 69 6.24 3.52 4.64
N SER A 70 7.26 3.11 3.88
CA SER A 70 8.17 4.02 3.19
C SER A 70 7.45 4.88 2.14
N LEU A 71 6.55 4.30 1.36
CA LEU A 71 5.70 5.02 0.41
C LEU A 71 4.81 6.04 1.11
N SER A 72 4.17 5.64 2.19
CA SER A 72 3.31 6.51 2.99
C SER A 72 4.11 7.68 3.60
N THR A 73 5.27 7.39 4.17
CA THR A 73 6.16 8.39 4.78
C THR A 73 6.68 9.38 3.73
N ALA A 74 7.12 8.88 2.58
CA ALA A 74 7.58 9.71 1.47
C ALA A 74 6.47 10.62 0.94
N ALA A 75 5.25 10.10 0.83
CA ALA A 75 4.08 10.86 0.41
C ALA A 75 3.78 12.03 1.34
N VAL A 76 3.76 11.77 2.66
CA VAL A 76 3.52 12.80 3.69
C VAL A 76 4.63 13.85 3.70
N ALA A 77 5.89 13.44 3.49
CA ALA A 77 7.04 14.35 3.46
C ALA A 77 7.18 15.11 2.12
N GLY A 78 6.35 14.83 1.12
CA GLY A 78 6.44 15.46 -0.20
C GLY A 78 7.64 14.98 -1.04
N LEU A 79 8.16 13.80 -0.77
CA LEU A 79 9.31 13.20 -1.48
C LEU A 79 8.84 12.42 -2.71
N GLU A 80 8.39 13.12 -3.74
CA GLU A 80 7.85 12.51 -4.96
C GLU A 80 8.85 11.59 -5.66
N ASP A 81 10.12 11.96 -5.75
CA ASP A 81 11.16 11.15 -6.40
C ASP A 81 11.36 9.82 -5.68
N GLU A 82 11.24 9.81 -4.36
CA GLU A 82 11.31 8.57 -3.58
C GLU A 82 10.10 7.68 -3.82
N VAL A 83 8.91 8.25 -3.91
CA VAL A 83 7.68 7.50 -4.28
C VAL A 83 7.86 6.88 -5.66
N VAL A 84 8.36 7.63 -6.63
CA VAL A 84 8.62 7.15 -8.00
C VAL A 84 9.65 6.02 -8.01
N ARG A 85 10.72 6.16 -7.25
CA ARG A 85 11.77 5.14 -7.13
C ARG A 85 11.22 3.83 -6.56
N LEU A 86 10.51 3.89 -5.44
CA LEU A 86 9.89 2.73 -4.80
C LEU A 86 8.84 2.07 -5.70
N THR A 87 8.01 2.87 -6.35
CA THR A 87 7.02 2.37 -7.31
C THR A 87 7.69 1.62 -8.45
N GLY A 88 8.75 2.18 -9.02
CA GLY A 88 9.53 1.55 -10.08
C GLY A 88 10.19 0.24 -9.66
N GLU A 89 10.72 0.17 -8.45
CA GLU A 89 11.30 -1.06 -7.90
C GLU A 89 10.27 -2.18 -7.79
N VAL A 90 9.08 -1.88 -7.24
CA VAL A 90 8.01 -2.88 -7.13
C VAL A 90 7.50 -3.29 -8.51
N LEU A 91 7.35 -2.35 -9.43
CA LEU A 91 6.92 -2.64 -10.82
C LEU A 91 7.91 -3.58 -11.55
N SER A 92 9.18 -3.53 -11.22
CA SER A 92 10.19 -4.39 -11.84
C SER A 92 10.15 -5.85 -11.38
N ARG A 93 9.41 -6.16 -10.34
CA ARG A 93 9.31 -7.53 -9.80
C ARG A 93 8.43 -8.42 -10.67
N ALA A 94 8.84 -9.67 -10.86
CA ALA A 94 8.09 -10.62 -11.66
C ALA A 94 6.62 -10.80 -11.21
N PRO A 95 6.29 -10.93 -9.92
CA PRO A 95 4.89 -11.01 -9.49
C PRO A 95 4.07 -9.77 -9.84
N THR A 96 4.65 -8.59 -9.74
CA THR A 96 3.99 -7.33 -10.10
C THR A 96 3.73 -7.26 -11.60
N GLN A 97 4.71 -7.66 -12.41
CA GLN A 97 4.57 -7.70 -13.87
C GLN A 97 3.48 -8.67 -14.32
N THR A 98 3.37 -9.81 -13.66
CA THR A 98 2.27 -10.76 -13.90
C THR A 98 0.91 -10.14 -13.56
N CYS A 99 0.80 -9.45 -12.44
CA CYS A 99 -0.40 -8.72 -12.04
C CYS A 99 -0.78 -7.65 -13.07
N VAL A 100 0.18 -6.84 -13.49
CA VAL A 100 0.00 -5.78 -14.50
C VAL A 100 -0.42 -6.35 -15.84
N ALA A 101 0.16 -7.46 -16.27
CA ALA A 101 -0.21 -8.14 -17.51
C ALA A 101 -1.67 -8.62 -17.48
N ARG A 102 -2.10 -9.22 -16.36
CA ARG A 102 -3.50 -9.63 -16.17
C ARG A 102 -4.46 -8.45 -16.18
N ALA A 103 -4.12 -7.38 -15.47
CA ALA A 103 -4.93 -6.15 -15.45
C ALA A 103 -5.10 -5.57 -16.85
N SER A 104 -4.05 -5.58 -17.66
CA SER A 104 -4.08 -5.11 -19.05
C SER A 104 -4.99 -5.97 -19.94
N VAL A 105 -4.93 -7.29 -19.79
CA VAL A 105 -5.81 -8.22 -20.52
C VAL A 105 -7.26 -8.03 -20.09
N ASP A 106 -7.54 -7.93 -18.81
CA ASP A 106 -8.89 -7.72 -18.28
C ASP A 106 -9.50 -6.42 -18.80
N ALA A 107 -8.72 -5.35 -18.90
CA ALA A 107 -9.17 -4.07 -19.46
C ALA A 107 -9.54 -4.16 -20.94
N LEU A 108 -8.85 -5.02 -21.71
CA LEU A 108 -9.15 -5.25 -23.13
C LEU A 108 -10.38 -6.13 -23.36
N THR A 109 -10.67 -7.05 -22.44
CA THR A 109 -11.78 -8.00 -22.55
C THR A 109 -13.06 -7.51 -21.87
N ASN A 110 -12.96 -6.62 -20.89
CA ASN A 110 -14.08 -6.03 -20.14
C ASN A 110 -13.95 -4.49 -20.11
N PRO A 111 -14.14 -3.83 -21.27
CA PRO A 111 -14.02 -2.36 -21.34
C PRO A 111 -15.11 -1.60 -20.56
#